data_1c2817073f4cffc09317d061b96cb872
#
_entry.id   1c2817073f4cffc09317d061b96cb872
#
_cell.length_a   1.000
_cell.length_b   1.000
_cell.length_c   1.000
_cell.angle_alpha   90.00
_cell.angle_beta   90.00
_cell.angle_gamma   90.00
#
_symmetry.space_group_name_H-M   'P 1'
#
loop_
_entity.id
_entity.type
_entity.pdbx_description
1 polymer ?
#
loop_
_entity_poly.entity_id
_entity_poly.type
_entity_poly.pdbx_seq_one_letter_code
_entity_poly.pdbx_strand_id
1 'polypeptide(L)'
;MTEPSRDEILRALEHVIDPELRRPVTDLDMVRLVEISGGDVVVTIALTIAGCPLRSSFEDQVGQHVGSVPGVERVALRFDVMSPEEKQALTSKLRGGVTERTKGISLDASTRVIAVCSGKGGVGKSTLTANLAVAFSRLGQRTGILDADVYGHSIPHLLGIHQKPVLVDKMIVPPVWFLPERDRSEMGRPVGSDGRAGKPARPENGVASAAFGLKLMSIGFFLDDNQPVMWRGPMLHRALEQFLSDVHWGELDMLVVDMPPGTGDVSISLGQLLPRAEVVVVTTPQRAAQEVASRAATMAQKTNMRLVGVIENMSGEVFGTGGGEELALQLGLPLLGRIPLDPELRIWGDRGEPLVSAEPESDSARELMRIAEELAALKRERGVGIVKPLTVLS
;
A
#
# COMPACT_ATOMS: atom_id res chain seq x y z
N MET A 1 -41.77 21.48 -2.43
CA MET A 1 -40.32 21.36 -2.14
C MET A 1 -39.64 22.08 -3.28
N THR A 2 -38.61 22.90 -2.99
CA THR A 2 -37.84 23.59 -4.03
C THR A 2 -36.99 22.57 -4.78
N GLU A 3 -37.00 22.62 -6.10
CA GLU A 3 -36.13 21.81 -6.95
C GLU A 3 -34.65 22.01 -6.58
N PRO A 4 -33.85 20.94 -6.44
CA PRO A 4 -32.44 21.09 -6.10
C PRO A 4 -31.67 21.81 -7.21
N SER A 5 -30.77 22.71 -6.84
CA SER A 5 -29.94 23.40 -7.82
C SER A 5 -28.76 22.56 -8.26
N ARG A 6 -28.26 22.80 -9.48
CA ARG A 6 -27.05 22.14 -9.99
C ARG A 6 -25.84 22.34 -9.08
N ASP A 7 -25.70 23.52 -8.47
CA ASP A 7 -24.58 23.84 -7.58
C ASP A 7 -24.67 23.06 -6.26
N GLU A 8 -25.87 22.78 -5.75
CA GLU A 8 -26.04 21.92 -4.57
C GLU A 8 -25.65 20.48 -4.86
N ILE A 9 -26.02 19.96 -6.04
CA ILE A 9 -25.61 18.62 -6.48
C ILE A 9 -24.10 18.55 -6.68
N LEU A 10 -23.45 19.56 -7.30
CA LEU A 10 -21.99 19.57 -7.47
C LEU A 10 -21.26 19.62 -6.12
N ARG A 11 -21.75 20.40 -5.15
CA ARG A 11 -21.20 20.40 -3.79
C ARG A 11 -21.34 19.03 -3.10
N ALA A 12 -22.45 18.34 -3.30
CA ALA A 12 -22.62 16.98 -2.79
C ALA A 12 -21.62 16.00 -3.45
N LEU A 13 -21.35 16.17 -4.75
CA LEU A 13 -20.38 15.36 -5.50
C LEU A 13 -18.90 15.64 -5.10
N GLU A 14 -18.59 16.77 -4.45
CA GLU A 14 -17.27 17.02 -3.85
C GLU A 14 -16.94 16.00 -2.73
N HIS A 15 -17.96 15.37 -2.15
CA HIS A 15 -17.79 14.33 -1.14
C HIS A 15 -17.74 12.91 -1.73
N VAL A 16 -17.95 12.76 -3.02
CA VAL A 16 -17.80 11.48 -3.73
C VAL A 16 -16.34 11.32 -4.14
N ILE A 17 -15.66 10.40 -3.49
CA ILE A 17 -14.22 10.18 -3.65
C ILE A 17 -13.98 8.98 -4.57
N ASP A 18 -13.14 9.17 -5.59
CA ASP A 18 -12.64 8.05 -6.39
C ASP A 18 -11.75 7.15 -5.51
N PRO A 19 -12.08 5.86 -5.36
CA PRO A 19 -11.34 4.99 -4.44
C PRO A 19 -9.90 4.72 -4.87
N GLU A 20 -9.61 4.74 -6.17
CA GLU A 20 -8.26 4.49 -6.72
C GLU A 20 -7.40 5.76 -6.65
N LEU A 21 -7.95 6.89 -7.07
CA LEU A 21 -7.22 8.17 -7.14
C LEU A 21 -7.27 8.96 -5.82
N ARG A 22 -8.18 8.60 -4.91
CA ARG A 22 -8.36 9.20 -3.57
C ARG A 22 -8.60 10.72 -3.61
N ARG A 23 -9.34 11.16 -4.62
CA ARG A 23 -9.72 12.58 -4.80
C ARG A 23 -11.19 12.68 -5.17
N PRO A 24 -11.83 13.84 -4.89
CA PRO A 24 -13.20 14.09 -5.33
C PRO A 24 -13.37 13.91 -6.83
N VAL A 25 -14.48 13.30 -7.25
CA VAL A 25 -14.80 13.13 -8.68
C VAL A 25 -14.92 14.47 -9.42
N THR A 26 -15.28 15.54 -8.70
CA THR A 26 -15.29 16.92 -9.20
C THR A 26 -13.88 17.42 -9.48
N ASP A 27 -12.94 17.17 -8.57
CA ASP A 27 -11.53 17.53 -8.74
C ASP A 27 -10.86 16.77 -9.89
N LEU A 28 -11.34 15.57 -10.20
CA LEU A 28 -10.79 14.72 -11.25
C LEU A 28 -11.43 14.99 -12.62
N ASP A 29 -12.33 15.98 -12.71
CA ASP A 29 -13.12 16.30 -13.91
C ASP A 29 -13.90 15.07 -14.44
N MET A 30 -14.32 14.17 -13.53
CA MET A 30 -15.05 12.96 -13.86
C MET A 30 -16.55 13.20 -14.01
N VAL A 31 -17.10 14.29 -13.47
CA VAL A 31 -18.52 14.64 -13.58
C VAL A 31 -18.80 15.24 -14.95
N ARG A 32 -19.43 14.46 -15.84
CA ARG A 32 -19.69 14.86 -17.22
C ARG A 32 -21.00 15.63 -17.38
N LEU A 33 -22.06 15.16 -16.71
CA LEU A 33 -23.40 15.72 -16.83
C LEU A 33 -24.16 15.55 -15.52
N VAL A 34 -24.92 16.58 -15.16
CA VAL A 34 -25.92 16.55 -14.08
C VAL A 34 -27.22 17.04 -14.68
N GLU A 35 -28.21 16.15 -14.78
CA GLU A 35 -29.58 16.43 -15.25
C GLU A 35 -30.52 16.43 -14.05
N ILE A 36 -31.33 17.46 -13.94
CA ILE A 36 -32.29 17.61 -12.85
C ILE A 36 -33.68 17.79 -13.50
N SER A 37 -34.66 17.04 -13.02
CA SER A 37 -36.05 17.12 -13.47
C SER A 37 -36.96 16.94 -12.26
N GLY A 38 -37.40 18.07 -11.69
CA GLY A 38 -38.10 18.03 -10.39
C GLY A 38 -37.22 17.48 -9.28
N GLY A 39 -37.66 16.39 -8.64
CA GLY A 39 -36.88 15.68 -7.61
C GLY A 39 -35.98 14.57 -8.16
N ASP A 40 -35.98 14.31 -9.47
CA ASP A 40 -35.14 13.28 -10.11
C ASP A 40 -33.82 13.86 -10.57
N VAL A 41 -32.69 13.27 -10.09
CA VAL A 41 -31.33 13.69 -10.43
C VAL A 41 -30.60 12.56 -11.13
N VAL A 42 -30.05 12.82 -12.32
CA VAL A 42 -29.21 11.88 -13.05
C VAL A 42 -27.78 12.46 -13.13
N VAL A 43 -26.82 11.73 -12.59
CA VAL A 43 -25.40 12.09 -12.65
C VAL A 43 -24.68 11.16 -13.61
N THR A 44 -23.87 11.71 -14.52
CA THR A 44 -23.01 10.94 -15.41
C THR A 44 -21.55 11.13 -15.00
N ILE A 45 -20.91 10.02 -14.64
CA ILE A 45 -19.48 9.96 -14.26
C ILE A 45 -18.69 9.25 -15.35
N ALA A 46 -17.63 9.90 -15.84
CA ALA A 46 -16.68 9.33 -16.80
C ALA A 46 -15.59 8.54 -16.05
N LEU A 47 -15.55 7.25 -16.29
CA LEU A 47 -14.54 6.34 -15.72
C LEU A 47 -13.30 6.25 -16.62
N THR A 48 -12.16 5.92 -16.03
CA THR A 48 -10.90 5.70 -16.77
C THR A 48 -10.95 4.44 -17.64
N ILE A 49 -11.75 3.43 -17.27
CA ILE A 49 -11.95 2.16 -18.01
C ILE A 49 -13.42 1.74 -18.04
N ALA A 50 -13.81 1.03 -19.09
CA ALA A 50 -15.20 0.58 -19.29
C ALA A 50 -15.69 -0.44 -18.25
N GLY A 51 -14.81 -1.20 -17.62
CA GLY A 51 -15.13 -2.29 -16.70
C GLY A 51 -14.70 -2.01 -15.25
N CYS A 52 -14.75 -0.75 -14.78
CA CYS A 52 -14.30 -0.41 -13.43
C CYS A 52 -15.00 -1.29 -12.37
N PRO A 53 -14.24 -2.07 -11.57
CA PRO A 53 -14.81 -2.95 -10.54
C PRO A 53 -15.41 -2.18 -9.36
N LEU A 54 -15.14 -0.87 -9.27
CA LEU A 54 -15.56 -0.02 -8.15
C LEU A 54 -16.86 0.76 -8.44
N ARG A 55 -17.64 0.35 -9.45
CA ARG A 55 -18.92 1.00 -9.78
C ARG A 55 -19.89 1.06 -8.60
N SER A 56 -19.97 -0.03 -7.83
CA SER A 56 -20.82 -0.09 -6.63
C SER A 56 -20.43 0.97 -5.59
N SER A 57 -19.15 1.21 -5.39
CA SER A 57 -18.67 2.26 -4.48
C SER A 57 -19.10 3.67 -4.91
N PHE A 58 -19.12 3.95 -6.22
CA PHE A 58 -19.66 5.22 -6.73
C PHE A 58 -21.17 5.30 -6.56
N GLU A 59 -21.90 4.21 -6.83
CA GLU A 59 -23.36 4.13 -6.66
C GLU A 59 -23.74 4.42 -5.21
N ASP A 60 -23.08 3.80 -4.24
CA ASP A 60 -23.30 3.98 -2.81
C ASP A 60 -23.01 5.42 -2.38
N GLN A 61 -21.86 5.96 -2.75
CA GLN A 61 -21.45 7.32 -2.38
C GLN A 61 -22.37 8.39 -3.01
N VAL A 62 -22.69 8.27 -4.31
CA VAL A 62 -23.59 9.18 -5.01
C VAL A 62 -24.99 9.09 -4.41
N GLY A 63 -25.50 7.87 -4.16
CA GLY A 63 -26.77 7.66 -3.48
C GLY A 63 -26.82 8.32 -2.11
N GLN A 64 -25.76 8.20 -1.31
CA GLN A 64 -25.66 8.78 0.02
C GLN A 64 -25.58 10.31 -0.02
N HIS A 65 -24.64 10.88 -0.79
CA HIS A 65 -24.33 12.32 -0.74
C HIS A 65 -25.33 13.15 -1.56
N VAL A 66 -25.66 12.73 -2.78
CA VAL A 66 -26.62 13.41 -3.64
C VAL A 66 -28.04 13.18 -3.15
N GLY A 67 -28.37 11.96 -2.70
CA GLY A 67 -29.70 11.65 -2.15
C GLY A 67 -30.04 12.38 -0.85
N SER A 68 -29.03 12.91 -0.12
CA SER A 68 -29.25 13.72 1.08
C SER A 68 -29.55 15.22 0.79
N VAL A 69 -29.43 15.66 -0.47
CA VAL A 69 -29.69 17.06 -0.86
C VAL A 69 -31.22 17.35 -0.78
N PRO A 70 -31.63 18.43 -0.10
CA PRO A 70 -33.05 18.77 0.00
C PRO A 70 -33.72 18.93 -1.38
N GLY A 71 -34.84 18.28 -1.58
CA GLY A 71 -35.59 18.31 -2.83
C GLY A 71 -35.24 17.19 -3.81
N VAL A 72 -34.24 16.36 -3.51
CA VAL A 72 -33.91 15.15 -4.29
C VAL A 72 -34.80 14.00 -3.81
N GLU A 73 -35.55 13.38 -4.73
CA GLU A 73 -36.43 12.22 -4.49
C GLU A 73 -35.79 10.92 -5.00
N ARG A 74 -35.11 11.00 -6.15
CA ARG A 74 -34.42 9.86 -6.78
C ARG A 74 -33.11 10.28 -7.38
N VAL A 75 -32.10 9.39 -7.24
CA VAL A 75 -30.77 9.57 -7.85
C VAL A 75 -30.51 8.41 -8.78
N ALA A 76 -30.12 8.69 -10.00
CA ALA A 76 -29.63 7.70 -10.96
C ALA A 76 -28.20 8.05 -11.37
N LEU A 77 -27.32 7.04 -11.41
CA LEU A 77 -25.94 7.19 -11.84
C LEU A 77 -25.75 6.52 -13.20
N ARG A 78 -25.15 7.24 -14.13
CA ARG A 78 -24.71 6.72 -15.42
C ARG A 78 -23.20 6.75 -15.49
N PHE A 79 -22.63 5.73 -16.10
CA PHE A 79 -21.19 5.66 -16.32
C PHE A 79 -20.88 5.81 -17.81
N ASP A 80 -19.87 6.61 -18.08
CA ASP A 80 -19.28 6.79 -19.39
C ASP A 80 -17.78 6.46 -19.30
N VAL A 81 -17.05 6.49 -20.42
CA VAL A 81 -15.60 6.21 -20.47
C VAL A 81 -14.88 7.46 -20.97
N MET A 82 -13.80 7.82 -20.29
CA MET A 82 -12.93 8.94 -20.68
C MET A 82 -12.29 8.72 -22.04
N SER A 83 -12.25 9.75 -22.86
CA SER A 83 -11.47 9.78 -24.09
C SER A 83 -9.96 9.76 -23.80
N PRO A 84 -9.10 9.47 -24.78
CA PRO A 84 -7.66 9.57 -24.63
C PRO A 84 -7.17 10.95 -24.16
N GLU A 85 -7.80 12.02 -24.67
CA GLU A 85 -7.49 13.41 -24.32
C GLU A 85 -7.86 13.72 -22.86
N GLU A 86 -9.03 13.26 -22.40
CA GLU A 86 -9.48 13.39 -21.01
C GLU A 86 -8.54 12.63 -20.05
N LYS A 87 -8.10 11.43 -20.43
CA LYS A 87 -7.11 10.66 -19.64
C LYS A 87 -5.76 11.37 -19.55
N GLN A 88 -5.31 11.98 -20.64
CA GLN A 88 -4.06 12.76 -20.64
C GLN A 88 -4.17 14.01 -19.76
N ALA A 89 -5.30 14.72 -19.81
CA ALA A 89 -5.58 15.87 -18.96
C ALA A 89 -5.60 15.47 -17.47
N LEU A 90 -6.29 14.36 -17.14
CA LEU A 90 -6.34 13.80 -15.81
C LEU A 90 -4.93 13.45 -15.31
N THR A 91 -4.12 12.75 -16.13
CA THR A 91 -2.74 12.40 -15.79
C THR A 91 -1.89 13.65 -15.51
N SER A 92 -2.00 14.68 -16.34
CA SER A 92 -1.29 15.95 -16.15
C SER A 92 -1.72 16.65 -14.85
N LYS A 93 -3.01 16.64 -14.53
CA LYS A 93 -3.57 17.20 -13.30
C LYS A 93 -3.09 16.45 -12.04
N LEU A 94 -3.04 15.12 -12.09
CA LEU A 94 -2.55 14.29 -10.99
C LEU A 94 -1.05 14.43 -10.76
N ARG A 95 -0.28 14.74 -11.80
CA ARG A 95 1.18 15.00 -11.74
C ARG A 95 1.52 16.46 -11.38
N GLY A 96 0.54 17.28 -10.99
CA GLY A 96 0.77 18.68 -10.62
C GLY A 96 1.15 19.58 -11.80
N GLY A 97 0.72 19.26 -13.02
CA GLY A 97 1.00 20.07 -14.23
C GLY A 97 2.41 19.91 -14.80
N VAL A 98 3.23 19.00 -14.25
CA VAL A 98 4.57 18.72 -14.78
C VAL A 98 4.42 17.83 -16.01
N THR A 99 4.55 18.44 -17.18
CA THR A 99 4.42 17.76 -18.50
C THR A 99 5.66 16.99 -18.92
N GLU A 100 6.81 17.20 -18.29
CA GLU A 100 8.04 16.50 -18.60
C GLU A 100 8.38 15.47 -17.50
N ARG A 101 8.78 14.28 -17.93
CA ARG A 101 9.39 13.25 -17.09
C ARG A 101 10.64 13.84 -16.42
N THR A 102 10.49 14.40 -15.24
CA THR A 102 11.61 14.43 -14.31
C THR A 102 11.91 12.97 -14.02
N LYS A 103 13.02 12.43 -14.54
CA LYS A 103 13.55 11.11 -14.20
C LYS A 103 13.77 11.07 -12.68
N GLY A 104 12.79 10.57 -11.93
CA GLY A 104 12.85 10.49 -10.48
C GLY A 104 11.76 9.59 -9.94
N ILE A 105 12.02 9.03 -8.78
CA ILE A 105 11.07 8.23 -8.02
C ILE A 105 9.87 9.11 -7.65
N SER A 106 8.64 8.64 -7.92
CA SER A 106 7.39 9.39 -7.67
C SER A 106 6.95 9.37 -6.19
N LEU A 107 7.74 8.76 -5.33
CA LEU A 107 7.47 8.74 -3.89
C LEU A 107 7.83 10.09 -3.27
N ASP A 108 6.92 10.60 -2.45
CA ASP A 108 7.18 11.79 -1.64
C ASP A 108 8.37 11.56 -0.71
N ALA A 109 9.21 12.58 -0.49
CA ALA A 109 10.34 12.50 0.43
C ALA A 109 9.91 12.24 1.89
N SER A 110 8.65 12.51 2.21
CA SER A 110 8.02 12.21 3.50
C SER A 110 7.61 10.74 3.64
N THR A 111 7.46 9.98 2.57
CA THR A 111 7.11 8.55 2.62
C THR A 111 8.21 7.74 3.31
N ARG A 112 7.85 6.97 4.33
CA ARG A 112 8.76 5.97 4.92
C ARG A 112 8.70 4.70 4.10
N VAL A 113 9.85 4.11 3.84
CA VAL A 113 9.95 2.83 3.13
C VAL A 113 10.46 1.77 4.10
N ILE A 114 9.63 0.77 4.37
CA ILE A 114 9.98 -0.40 5.17
C ILE A 114 10.18 -1.58 4.22
N ALA A 115 11.41 -2.04 4.08
CA ALA A 115 11.75 -3.18 3.25
C ALA A 115 11.84 -4.44 4.11
N VAL A 116 11.05 -5.45 3.81
CA VAL A 116 11.05 -6.74 4.51
C VAL A 116 11.92 -7.70 3.72
N CYS A 117 13.02 -8.13 4.30
CA CYS A 117 13.96 -9.05 3.66
C CYS A 117 14.10 -10.37 4.44
N SER A 118 14.54 -11.40 3.74
CA SER A 118 14.88 -12.70 4.34
C SER A 118 16.03 -13.35 3.61
N GLY A 119 16.71 -14.24 4.28
CA GLY A 119 17.84 -14.97 3.69
C GLY A 119 17.41 -16.06 2.71
N LYS A 120 16.28 -16.72 2.95
CA LYS A 120 15.75 -17.83 2.15
C LYS A 120 14.24 -17.70 1.97
N GLY A 121 13.69 -18.39 0.95
CA GLY A 121 12.25 -18.53 0.78
C GLY A 121 11.62 -19.40 1.88
N GLY A 122 10.30 -19.26 2.06
CA GLY A 122 9.53 -20.11 2.97
C GLY A 122 9.62 -19.73 4.46
N VAL A 123 10.20 -18.57 4.82
CA VAL A 123 10.23 -18.09 6.22
C VAL A 123 9.00 -17.25 6.60
N GLY A 124 8.02 -17.11 5.70
CA GLY A 124 6.82 -16.31 5.92
C GLY A 124 7.00 -14.81 5.69
N LYS A 125 8.05 -14.38 5.00
CA LYS A 125 8.35 -12.98 4.68
C LYS A 125 7.12 -12.23 4.13
N SER A 126 6.53 -12.73 3.04
CA SER A 126 5.40 -12.07 2.36
C SER A 126 4.13 -12.06 3.21
N THR A 127 3.88 -13.12 4.01
CA THR A 127 2.78 -13.14 4.98
C THR A 127 2.95 -12.03 6.02
N LEU A 128 4.17 -11.88 6.58
CA LEU A 128 4.45 -10.79 7.52
C LEU A 128 4.37 -9.42 6.84
N THR A 129 4.86 -9.29 5.60
CA THR A 129 4.78 -8.05 4.81
C THR A 129 3.32 -7.60 4.63
N ALA A 130 2.43 -8.50 4.20
CA ALA A 130 1.01 -8.19 4.02
C ALA A 130 0.35 -7.78 5.35
N ASN A 131 0.60 -8.54 6.42
CA ASN A 131 0.04 -8.24 7.74
C ASN A 131 0.58 -6.92 8.32
N LEU A 132 1.86 -6.62 8.20
CA LEU A 132 2.44 -5.35 8.64
C LEU A 132 1.87 -4.16 7.86
N ALA A 133 1.66 -4.30 6.56
CA ALA A 133 1.06 -3.24 5.76
C ALA A 133 -0.40 -2.97 6.16
N VAL A 134 -1.18 -4.01 6.45
CA VAL A 134 -2.53 -3.87 7.00
C VAL A 134 -2.49 -3.27 8.39
N ALA A 135 -1.53 -3.67 9.24
CA ALA A 135 -1.34 -3.09 10.56
C ALA A 135 -1.06 -1.58 10.49
N PHE A 136 -0.16 -1.13 9.59
CA PHE A 136 0.06 0.31 9.36
C PHE A 136 -1.21 1.03 8.90
N SER A 137 -2.01 0.42 8.02
CA SER A 137 -3.30 1.00 7.60
C SER A 137 -4.27 1.11 8.77
N ARG A 138 -4.33 0.12 9.66
CA ARG A 138 -5.14 0.17 10.90
C ARG A 138 -4.68 1.27 11.87
N LEU A 139 -3.38 1.59 11.87
CA LEU A 139 -2.83 2.72 12.62
C LEU A 139 -3.13 4.08 11.96
N GLY A 140 -3.92 4.10 10.87
CA GLY A 140 -4.30 5.33 10.18
C GLY A 140 -3.24 5.85 9.20
N GLN A 141 -2.22 5.05 8.89
CA GLN A 141 -1.19 5.42 7.90
C GLN A 141 -1.68 5.14 6.47
N ARG A 142 -1.48 6.09 5.56
CA ARG A 142 -1.68 5.86 4.12
C ARG A 142 -0.61 4.93 3.61
N THR A 143 -0.96 3.68 3.40
CA THR A 143 0.01 2.60 3.15
C THR A 143 -0.05 2.11 1.71
N GLY A 144 1.12 1.79 1.14
CA GLY A 144 1.29 1.05 -0.09
C GLY A 144 2.13 -0.20 0.13
N ILE A 145 1.97 -1.20 -0.74
CA ILE A 145 2.86 -2.37 -0.83
C ILE A 145 3.47 -2.43 -2.22
N LEU A 146 4.77 -2.65 -2.27
CA LEU A 146 5.49 -3.05 -3.46
C LEU A 146 5.97 -4.49 -3.28
N ASP A 147 5.35 -5.43 -3.99
CA ASP A 147 5.78 -6.82 -4.08
C ASP A 147 6.82 -6.95 -5.20
N ALA A 148 8.07 -7.08 -4.80
CA ALA A 148 9.22 -7.20 -5.68
C ALA A 148 9.78 -8.63 -5.73
N ASP A 149 9.12 -9.62 -5.12
CA ASP A 149 9.52 -11.02 -5.17
C ASP A 149 9.04 -11.67 -6.47
N VAL A 150 9.89 -11.63 -7.48
CA VAL A 150 9.60 -12.11 -8.85
C VAL A 150 9.21 -13.58 -8.91
N TYR A 151 9.82 -14.39 -8.06
CA TYR A 151 9.64 -15.84 -8.08
C TYR A 151 8.62 -16.34 -7.05
N GLY A 152 8.27 -15.48 -6.09
CA GLY A 152 7.37 -15.80 -4.99
C GLY A 152 6.27 -14.75 -4.79
N HIS A 153 5.86 -14.04 -5.86
CA HIS A 153 4.85 -12.98 -5.82
C HIS A 153 3.53 -13.45 -5.24
N SER A 154 3.40 -13.38 -3.93
CA SER A 154 2.25 -13.90 -3.20
C SER A 154 1.35 -12.83 -2.59
N ILE A 155 1.78 -11.57 -2.56
CA ILE A 155 1.04 -10.47 -1.92
C ILE A 155 -0.36 -10.28 -2.51
N PRO A 156 -0.59 -10.31 -3.86
CA PRO A 156 -1.94 -10.21 -4.41
C PRO A 156 -2.88 -11.29 -3.86
N HIS A 157 -2.39 -12.54 -3.78
CA HIS A 157 -3.16 -13.66 -3.23
C HIS A 157 -3.47 -13.47 -1.75
N LEU A 158 -2.46 -13.10 -0.95
CA LEU A 158 -2.60 -12.87 0.50
C LEU A 158 -3.58 -11.74 0.85
N LEU A 159 -3.84 -10.83 -0.09
CA LEU A 159 -4.79 -9.72 0.05
C LEU A 159 -6.09 -9.96 -0.73
N GLY A 160 -6.28 -11.12 -1.37
CA GLY A 160 -7.46 -11.39 -2.20
C GLY A 160 -7.64 -10.43 -3.37
N ILE A 161 -6.56 -9.83 -3.87
CA ILE A 161 -6.60 -8.90 -5.00
C ILE A 161 -6.38 -9.66 -6.30
N HIS A 162 -7.42 -9.70 -7.12
CA HIS A 162 -7.41 -10.32 -8.45
C HIS A 162 -7.39 -9.29 -9.59
N GLN A 163 -7.65 -8.02 -9.28
CA GLN A 163 -7.65 -6.94 -10.27
C GLN A 163 -6.23 -6.58 -10.66
N LYS A 164 -6.01 -6.42 -11.98
CA LYS A 164 -4.73 -5.92 -12.50
C LYS A 164 -4.69 -4.38 -12.41
N PRO A 165 -3.47 -3.79 -12.32
CA PRO A 165 -3.30 -2.34 -12.41
C PRO A 165 -3.89 -1.78 -13.72
N VAL A 166 -4.42 -0.57 -13.65
CA VAL A 166 -4.99 0.13 -14.81
C VAL A 166 -3.99 1.13 -15.36
N LEU A 167 -3.85 1.17 -16.68
CA LEU A 167 -3.02 2.17 -17.34
C LEU A 167 -3.88 3.36 -17.78
N VAL A 168 -3.59 4.53 -17.23
CA VAL A 168 -4.22 5.80 -17.61
C VAL A 168 -3.16 6.67 -18.29
N ASP A 169 -3.21 6.79 -19.61
CA ASP A 169 -2.11 7.33 -20.42
C ASP A 169 -0.80 6.56 -20.13
N LYS A 170 0.18 7.21 -19.50
CA LYS A 170 1.48 6.59 -19.10
C LYS A 170 1.59 6.35 -17.60
N MET A 171 0.51 6.54 -16.85
CA MET A 171 0.46 6.37 -15.41
C MET A 171 -0.18 5.03 -15.07
N ILE A 172 0.46 4.27 -14.20
CA ILE A 172 -0.06 3.01 -13.68
C ILE A 172 -0.85 3.30 -12.41
N VAL A 173 -2.14 3.01 -12.43
CA VAL A 173 -3.01 3.10 -11.23
C VAL A 173 -3.06 1.71 -10.59
N PRO A 174 -2.51 1.56 -9.38
CA PRO A 174 -2.47 0.27 -8.70
C PRO A 174 -3.84 -0.09 -8.12
N PRO A 175 -4.21 -1.38 -8.06
CA PRO A 175 -5.39 -1.81 -7.33
C PRO A 175 -5.28 -1.46 -5.84
N VAL A 176 -6.45 -1.35 -5.20
CA VAL A 176 -6.57 -0.95 -3.80
C VAL A 176 -7.28 -2.05 -3.02
N TRP A 177 -6.67 -2.46 -1.91
CA TRP A 177 -7.31 -3.30 -0.91
C TRP A 177 -7.95 -2.41 0.17
N PHE A 178 -9.18 -2.72 0.56
CA PHE A 178 -9.91 -1.95 1.55
C PHE A 178 -10.06 -2.74 2.84
N LEU A 179 -9.82 -2.06 3.95
CA LEU A 179 -10.16 -2.61 5.26
C LEU A 179 -11.66 -2.95 5.31
N PRO A 180 -12.05 -4.13 5.80
CA PRO A 180 -13.45 -4.47 6.04
C PRO A 180 -14.15 -3.41 6.89
N GLU A 181 -15.46 -3.23 6.69
CA GLU A 181 -16.23 -2.20 7.42
C GLU A 181 -16.14 -2.35 8.94
N ARG A 182 -16.08 -3.60 9.44
CA ARG A 182 -15.90 -3.90 10.86
C ARG A 182 -14.65 -3.23 11.47
N ASP A 183 -13.60 -3.06 10.69
CA ASP A 183 -12.30 -2.49 11.14
C ASP A 183 -12.26 -0.98 10.99
N ARG A 184 -13.11 -0.39 10.14
CA ARG A 184 -13.14 1.05 9.86
C ARG A 184 -13.60 1.88 11.05
N SER A 185 -14.44 1.32 11.90
CA SER A 185 -14.95 1.99 13.11
C SER A 185 -13.89 2.16 14.21
N GLU A 186 -12.80 1.39 14.16
CA GLU A 186 -11.72 1.37 15.14
C GLU A 186 -10.47 2.13 14.68
N MET A 187 -10.43 2.58 13.44
CA MET A 187 -9.27 3.29 12.88
C MET A 187 -8.93 4.57 13.63
N GLY A 188 -7.64 4.76 13.90
CA GLY A 188 -7.13 6.00 14.52
C GLY A 188 -7.39 6.13 16.01
N ARG A 189 -7.74 5.05 16.71
CA ARG A 189 -7.74 5.05 18.18
C ARG A 189 -6.32 4.76 18.68
N PRO A 190 -5.59 5.73 19.22
CA PRO A 190 -4.34 5.44 19.90
C PRO A 190 -4.67 4.54 21.09
N VAL A 191 -4.01 3.41 21.21
CA VAL A 191 -4.05 2.59 22.43
C VAL A 191 -3.22 3.35 23.46
N GLY A 192 -3.90 3.91 24.47
CA GLY A 192 -3.21 4.54 25.58
C GLY A 192 -2.39 3.51 26.36
N SER A 193 -1.33 3.95 27.01
CA SER A 193 -0.45 3.14 27.86
C SER A 193 -1.19 2.42 29.01
N ASP A 194 -2.48 2.71 29.21
CA ASP A 194 -3.40 2.11 30.18
C ASP A 194 -4.41 1.13 29.55
N GLY A 195 -4.24 0.77 28.28
CA GLY A 195 -5.12 -0.15 27.56
C GLY A 195 -6.50 0.43 27.22
N ARG A 196 -6.74 1.72 27.44
CA ARG A 196 -8.00 2.38 27.11
C ARG A 196 -7.90 3.08 25.76
N ALA A 197 -8.89 2.85 24.92
CA ALA A 197 -9.01 3.52 23.61
C ALA A 197 -9.10 5.04 23.79
N GLY A 198 -8.12 5.79 23.31
CA GLY A 198 -8.14 7.25 23.25
C GLY A 198 -9.21 7.78 22.30
N LYS A 199 -9.58 9.07 22.42
CA LYS A 199 -10.46 9.69 21.43
C LYS A 199 -9.80 9.67 20.05
N PRO A 200 -10.52 9.28 18.99
CA PRO A 200 -9.97 9.32 17.62
C PRO A 200 -9.52 10.75 17.30
N ALA A 201 -8.31 10.87 16.72
CA ALA A 201 -7.89 12.14 16.15
C ALA A 201 -8.86 12.47 14.99
N ARG A 202 -9.68 13.51 15.14
CA ARG A 202 -10.51 14.02 14.06
C ARG A 202 -9.58 14.60 12.99
N PRO A 203 -9.65 14.17 11.74
CA PRO A 203 -9.01 14.92 10.66
C PRO A 203 -9.69 16.29 10.59
N GLU A 204 -8.88 17.35 10.56
CA GLU A 204 -9.35 18.76 10.60
C GLU A 204 -10.24 19.15 9.40
N ASN A 205 -10.39 18.32 8.39
CA ASN A 205 -11.08 18.62 7.13
C ASN A 205 -12.34 17.78 6.85
N GLY A 206 -12.98 17.20 7.86
CA GLY A 206 -14.34 16.64 7.68
C GLY A 206 -14.49 15.48 6.67
N VAL A 207 -13.42 15.07 5.99
CA VAL A 207 -13.42 13.88 5.13
C VAL A 207 -13.38 12.68 6.03
N ALA A 208 -14.54 12.04 6.19
CA ALA A 208 -14.65 10.80 6.94
C ALA A 208 -13.54 9.86 6.47
N SER A 209 -12.84 9.28 7.44
CA SER A 209 -11.72 8.32 7.36
C SER A 209 -12.00 7.07 6.48
N ALA A 210 -12.99 7.12 5.62
CA ALA A 210 -13.54 6.01 4.86
C ALA A 210 -12.68 5.50 3.71
N ALA A 211 -11.47 6.03 3.49
CA ALA A 211 -10.82 5.82 2.22
C ALA A 211 -9.32 5.52 2.22
N PHE A 212 -8.72 5.10 3.31
CA PHE A 212 -7.33 4.66 3.24
C PHE A 212 -7.24 3.18 2.88
N GLY A 213 -7.64 2.86 1.63
CA GLY A 213 -7.30 1.57 1.06
C GLY A 213 -5.78 1.44 0.90
N LEU A 214 -5.27 0.23 1.00
CA LEU A 214 -3.87 -0.10 0.81
C LEU A 214 -3.61 -0.27 -0.69
N LYS A 215 -2.71 0.52 -1.27
CA LYS A 215 -2.31 0.41 -2.67
C LYS A 215 -1.33 -0.74 -2.85
N LEU A 216 -1.57 -1.59 -3.85
CA LEU A 216 -0.70 -2.73 -4.14
C LEU A 216 -0.12 -2.63 -5.54
N MET A 217 1.20 -2.74 -5.64
CA MET A 217 1.89 -3.00 -6.89
C MET A 217 2.70 -4.28 -6.75
N SER A 218 2.46 -5.23 -7.63
CA SER A 218 3.18 -6.51 -7.65
C SER A 218 3.71 -6.78 -9.04
N ILE A 219 4.92 -7.32 -9.09
CA ILE A 219 5.48 -7.82 -10.35
C ILE A 219 4.64 -8.96 -10.92
N GLY A 220 3.95 -9.71 -10.06
CA GLY A 220 3.04 -10.77 -10.42
C GLY A 220 1.90 -10.34 -11.35
N PHE A 221 1.47 -9.07 -11.32
CA PHE A 221 0.44 -8.57 -12.22
C PHE A 221 0.84 -8.56 -13.71
N PHE A 222 2.12 -8.64 -14.00
CA PHE A 222 2.69 -8.62 -15.35
C PHE A 222 3.22 -9.97 -15.80
N LEU A 223 3.06 -10.99 -14.96
CA LEU A 223 3.42 -12.36 -15.28
C LEU A 223 2.17 -13.08 -15.81
N ASP A 224 2.33 -13.82 -16.87
CA ASP A 224 1.29 -14.75 -17.33
C ASP A 224 1.47 -16.08 -16.60
N ASP A 225 0.41 -16.57 -15.95
CA ASP A 225 0.43 -17.77 -15.11
C ASP A 225 0.95 -19.04 -15.82
N ASN A 226 1.02 -19.02 -17.16
CA ASN A 226 1.36 -20.18 -17.99
C ASN A 226 2.69 -20.06 -18.76
N GLN A 227 3.48 -19.00 -18.56
CA GLN A 227 4.76 -18.88 -19.25
C GLN A 227 5.91 -18.68 -18.27
N PRO A 228 6.98 -19.49 -18.36
CA PRO A 228 8.20 -19.23 -17.59
C PRO A 228 8.83 -17.94 -18.12
N VAL A 229 8.59 -16.85 -17.42
CA VAL A 229 9.17 -15.55 -17.82
C VAL A 229 10.61 -15.52 -17.35
N MET A 230 11.53 -15.53 -18.31
CA MET A 230 12.96 -15.34 -18.03
C MET A 230 13.27 -13.84 -17.91
N TRP A 231 13.00 -13.29 -16.73
CA TRP A 231 13.42 -11.93 -16.40
C TRP A 231 14.94 -11.89 -16.21
N ARG A 232 15.63 -11.07 -16.99
CA ARG A 232 17.06 -10.79 -16.79
C ARG A 232 17.20 -9.59 -15.85
N GLY A 233 18.30 -9.54 -15.07
CA GLY A 233 18.56 -8.47 -14.09
C GLY A 233 18.24 -7.04 -14.58
N PRO A 234 18.70 -6.60 -15.77
CA PRO A 234 18.39 -5.27 -16.29
C PRO A 234 16.90 -5.02 -16.56
N MET A 235 16.13 -6.05 -16.92
CA MET A 235 14.67 -5.93 -17.11
C MET A 235 13.96 -5.74 -15.78
N LEU A 236 14.37 -6.49 -14.76
CA LEU A 236 13.85 -6.36 -13.41
C LEU A 236 14.16 -5.00 -12.81
N HIS A 237 15.37 -4.50 -12.98
CA HIS A 237 15.73 -3.16 -12.52
C HIS A 237 14.84 -2.09 -13.16
N ARG A 238 14.59 -2.16 -14.45
CA ARG A 238 13.67 -1.23 -15.15
C ARG A 238 12.24 -1.34 -14.67
N ALA A 239 11.75 -2.56 -14.43
CA ALA A 239 10.40 -2.75 -13.92
C ALA A 239 10.24 -2.12 -12.53
N LEU A 240 11.21 -2.33 -11.63
CA LEU A 240 11.22 -1.71 -10.31
C LEU A 240 11.32 -0.17 -10.40
N GLU A 241 12.17 0.34 -11.28
CA GLU A 241 12.25 1.79 -11.54
C GLU A 241 10.88 2.33 -12.00
N GLN A 242 10.19 1.65 -12.93
CA GLN A 242 8.85 2.01 -13.38
C GLN A 242 7.81 1.92 -12.26
N PHE A 243 7.88 0.92 -11.38
CA PHE A 243 6.97 0.82 -10.24
C PHE A 243 7.15 1.96 -9.24
N LEU A 244 8.35 2.49 -9.13
CA LEU A 244 8.64 3.62 -8.26
C LEU A 244 8.39 4.98 -8.94
N SER A 245 8.41 5.05 -10.29
CA SER A 245 8.29 6.32 -11.05
C SER A 245 6.93 6.51 -11.73
N ASP A 246 6.34 5.45 -12.28
CA ASP A 246 5.15 5.54 -13.13
C ASP A 246 3.86 5.14 -12.42
N VAL A 247 3.96 4.48 -11.27
CA VAL A 247 2.80 4.14 -10.43
C VAL A 247 2.27 5.37 -9.70
N HIS A 248 0.97 5.57 -9.74
CA HIS A 248 0.29 6.61 -8.98
C HIS A 248 0.14 6.19 -7.51
N TRP A 249 1.22 6.34 -6.76
CA TRP A 249 1.18 6.09 -5.32
C TRP A 249 0.34 7.14 -4.57
N GLY A 250 0.28 8.39 -5.07
CA GLY A 250 -0.31 9.51 -4.37
C GLY A 250 0.48 9.82 -3.08
N GLU A 251 -0.19 10.43 -2.13
CA GLU A 251 0.43 10.69 -0.83
C GLU A 251 0.43 9.42 0.02
N LEU A 252 1.61 8.89 0.32
CA LEU A 252 1.82 7.78 1.22
C LEU A 252 2.58 8.22 2.47
N ASP A 253 2.17 7.68 3.63
CA ASP A 253 2.95 7.75 4.86
C ASP A 253 3.96 6.60 4.93
N MET A 254 3.53 5.40 4.47
CA MET A 254 4.33 4.17 4.50
C MET A 254 4.29 3.45 3.15
N LEU A 255 5.45 2.99 2.68
CA LEU A 255 5.57 2.00 1.60
C LEU A 255 6.26 0.76 2.16
N VAL A 256 5.55 -0.37 2.19
CA VAL A 256 6.12 -1.66 2.59
C VAL A 256 6.58 -2.40 1.36
N VAL A 257 7.83 -2.82 1.33
CA VAL A 257 8.43 -3.52 0.18
C VAL A 257 8.70 -4.96 0.54
N ASP A 258 8.05 -5.90 -0.17
CA ASP A 258 8.35 -7.32 -0.08
C ASP A 258 9.55 -7.64 -0.97
N MET A 259 10.73 -7.82 -0.36
CA MET A 259 11.96 -8.07 -1.09
C MET A 259 12.05 -9.54 -1.51
N PRO A 260 12.70 -9.86 -2.65
CA PRO A 260 13.02 -11.26 -2.94
C PRO A 260 13.95 -11.84 -1.88
N PRO A 261 13.90 -13.16 -1.63
CA PRO A 261 14.79 -13.78 -0.67
C PRO A 261 16.24 -13.78 -1.15
N GLY A 262 17.16 -13.66 -0.20
CA GLY A 262 18.60 -13.75 -0.46
C GLY A 262 19.23 -12.43 -0.94
N THR A 263 20.34 -12.55 -1.70
CA THR A 263 21.23 -11.44 -2.06
C THR A 263 21.33 -11.22 -3.58
N GLY A 264 20.26 -11.54 -4.32
CA GLY A 264 20.24 -11.47 -5.78
C GLY A 264 20.15 -10.05 -6.35
N ASP A 265 20.22 -9.94 -7.67
CA ASP A 265 20.25 -8.67 -8.42
C ASP A 265 19.06 -7.74 -8.10
N VAL A 266 17.89 -8.30 -7.84
CA VAL A 266 16.68 -7.54 -7.48
C VAL A 266 16.86 -6.82 -6.14
N SER A 267 17.42 -7.51 -5.15
CA SER A 267 17.70 -6.92 -3.83
C SER A 267 18.72 -5.79 -3.92
N ILE A 268 19.75 -5.96 -4.77
CA ILE A 268 20.76 -4.92 -5.04
C ILE A 268 20.11 -3.72 -5.75
N SER A 269 19.27 -3.98 -6.76
CA SER A 269 18.55 -2.94 -7.49
C SER A 269 17.62 -2.13 -6.57
N LEU A 270 16.87 -2.80 -5.68
CA LEU A 270 16.03 -2.13 -4.69
C LEU A 270 16.85 -1.26 -3.74
N GLY A 271 18.00 -1.73 -3.26
CA GLY A 271 18.88 -0.94 -2.42
C GLY A 271 19.42 0.31 -3.12
N GLN A 272 19.70 0.22 -4.43
CA GLN A 272 20.13 1.38 -5.23
C GLN A 272 18.98 2.37 -5.47
N LEU A 273 17.77 1.89 -5.71
CA LEU A 273 16.59 2.70 -5.96
C LEU A 273 16.01 3.30 -4.66
N LEU A 274 16.14 2.60 -3.54
CA LEU A 274 15.59 2.99 -2.24
C LEU A 274 16.67 3.04 -1.14
N PRO A 275 17.72 3.86 -1.27
CA PRO A 275 18.86 3.88 -0.34
C PRO A 275 18.50 4.37 1.07
N ARG A 276 17.28 4.88 1.27
CA ARG A 276 16.77 5.30 2.58
C ARG A 276 15.79 4.32 3.19
N ALA A 277 15.60 3.15 2.56
CA ALA A 277 14.71 2.13 3.08
C ALA A 277 15.22 1.61 4.43
N GLU A 278 14.29 1.44 5.34
CA GLU A 278 14.48 0.81 6.63
C GLU A 278 14.20 -0.69 6.49
N VAL A 279 15.19 -1.52 6.80
CA VAL A 279 15.11 -2.96 6.53
C VAL A 279 14.78 -3.73 7.79
N VAL A 280 13.71 -4.50 7.73
CA VAL A 280 13.33 -5.52 8.71
C VAL A 280 13.80 -6.88 8.20
N VAL A 281 14.59 -7.58 9.00
CA VAL A 281 15.10 -8.90 8.66
C VAL A 281 14.20 -9.98 9.26
N VAL A 282 13.63 -10.83 8.42
CA VAL A 282 12.80 -11.96 8.84
C VAL A 282 13.62 -13.24 8.80
N THR A 283 13.62 -13.98 9.90
CA THR A 283 14.23 -15.29 10.03
C THR A 283 13.29 -16.26 10.75
N THR A 284 13.65 -17.54 10.74
CA THR A 284 13.06 -18.59 11.59
C THR A 284 14.09 -19.05 12.61
N PRO A 285 13.71 -19.76 13.69
CA PRO A 285 14.66 -20.17 14.74
C PRO A 285 15.82 -21.03 14.25
N GLN A 286 15.66 -21.73 13.10
CA GLN A 286 16.69 -22.65 12.62
C GLN A 286 17.99 -21.93 12.23
N ARG A 287 19.12 -22.47 12.65
CA ARG A 287 20.48 -21.94 12.42
C ARG A 287 20.77 -21.66 10.94
N ALA A 288 20.38 -22.57 10.04
CA ALA A 288 20.56 -22.39 8.61
C ALA A 288 19.78 -21.17 8.05
N ALA A 289 18.65 -20.77 8.66
CA ALA A 289 17.92 -19.56 8.28
C ALA A 289 18.64 -18.30 8.75
N GLN A 290 19.17 -18.31 9.97
CA GLN A 290 19.92 -17.20 10.54
C GLN A 290 21.18 -16.88 9.70
N GLU A 291 21.95 -17.90 9.32
CA GLU A 291 23.18 -17.70 8.52
C GLU A 291 22.89 -17.02 7.18
N VAL A 292 21.80 -17.41 6.51
CA VAL A 292 21.43 -16.78 5.22
C VAL A 292 20.80 -15.40 5.42
N ALA A 293 20.03 -15.21 6.48
CA ALA A 293 19.46 -13.91 6.85
C ALA A 293 20.55 -12.89 7.19
N SER A 294 21.62 -13.30 7.86
CA SER A 294 22.80 -12.46 8.12
C SER A 294 23.47 -11.97 6.84
N ARG A 295 23.54 -12.82 5.80
CA ARG A 295 24.06 -12.41 4.47
C ARG A 295 23.14 -11.39 3.79
N ALA A 296 21.81 -11.56 3.86
CA ALA A 296 20.85 -10.61 3.32
C ALA A 296 20.94 -9.26 4.05
N ALA A 297 21.06 -9.26 5.37
CA ALA A 297 21.29 -8.06 6.17
C ALA A 297 22.58 -7.34 5.76
N THR A 298 23.69 -8.07 5.60
CA THR A 298 24.97 -7.51 5.15
C THR A 298 24.86 -6.87 3.76
N MET A 299 24.11 -7.50 2.84
CA MET A 299 23.86 -6.93 1.51
C MET A 299 23.08 -5.63 1.61
N ALA A 300 22.01 -5.58 2.42
CA ALA A 300 21.22 -4.37 2.64
C ALA A 300 22.09 -3.21 3.16
N GLN A 301 23.00 -3.47 4.12
CA GLN A 301 23.96 -2.47 4.58
C GLN A 301 24.90 -1.98 3.47
N LYS A 302 25.40 -2.89 2.63
CA LYS A 302 26.30 -2.54 1.51
C LYS A 302 25.62 -1.69 0.44
N THR A 303 24.30 -1.74 0.35
CA THR A 303 23.48 -0.90 -0.54
C THR A 303 22.93 0.36 0.16
N ASN A 304 23.50 0.72 1.32
CA ASN A 304 23.16 1.89 2.13
C ASN A 304 21.71 1.90 2.68
N MET A 305 21.07 0.75 2.75
CA MET A 305 19.80 0.62 3.47
C MET A 305 20.07 0.51 4.98
N ARG A 306 19.14 1.02 5.79
CA ARG A 306 19.25 1.01 7.25
C ARG A 306 18.58 -0.22 7.82
N LEU A 307 19.31 -1.09 8.51
CA LEU A 307 18.70 -2.17 9.28
C LEU A 307 18.03 -1.61 10.53
N VAL A 308 16.77 -2.00 10.80
CA VAL A 308 16.01 -1.48 11.95
C VAL A 308 15.63 -2.55 12.96
N GLY A 309 15.68 -3.82 12.61
CA GLY A 309 15.45 -4.91 13.54
C GLY A 309 15.24 -6.27 12.88
N VAL A 310 15.04 -7.27 13.72
CA VAL A 310 14.83 -8.66 13.34
C VAL A 310 13.44 -9.11 13.83
N ILE A 311 12.73 -9.87 13.01
CA ILE A 311 11.51 -10.61 13.39
C ILE A 311 11.82 -12.09 13.30
N GLU A 312 11.60 -12.82 14.38
CA GLU A 312 11.60 -14.26 14.41
C GLU A 312 10.20 -14.79 14.10
N ASN A 313 10.05 -15.51 12.99
CA ASN A 313 8.79 -16.10 12.60
C ASN A 313 8.82 -17.62 12.79
N MET A 314 7.65 -18.25 12.90
CA MET A 314 7.47 -19.69 13.08
C MET A 314 8.16 -20.21 14.36
N SER A 315 8.18 -19.39 15.43
CA SER A 315 8.70 -19.79 16.73
C SER A 315 7.81 -20.85 17.38
N GLY A 316 8.37 -21.76 18.15
CA GLY A 316 7.62 -22.75 18.92
C GLY A 316 8.24 -24.15 18.89
N GLU A 317 7.46 -25.14 19.32
CA GLU A 317 7.94 -26.51 19.54
C GLU A 317 8.55 -27.17 18.28
N VAL A 318 8.00 -26.87 17.09
CA VAL A 318 8.44 -27.51 15.84
C VAL A 318 9.80 -27.01 15.37
N PHE A 319 10.04 -25.70 15.42
CA PHE A 319 11.26 -25.07 14.90
C PHE A 319 12.17 -24.51 15.97
N GLY A 320 11.79 -24.60 17.24
CA GLY A 320 12.48 -24.00 18.37
C GLY A 320 12.19 -22.50 18.54
N THR A 321 12.99 -21.84 19.34
CA THR A 321 12.89 -20.41 19.66
C THR A 321 14.27 -19.82 19.86
N GLY A 322 14.42 -18.49 19.75
CA GLY A 322 15.63 -17.76 20.13
C GLY A 322 16.63 -17.50 19.00
N GLY A 323 16.46 -18.12 17.81
CA GLY A 323 17.37 -17.90 16.69
C GLY A 323 17.30 -16.47 16.12
N GLY A 324 16.14 -15.84 16.20
CA GLY A 324 15.99 -14.43 15.83
C GLY A 324 16.71 -13.50 16.79
N GLU A 325 16.72 -13.84 18.09
CA GLU A 325 17.45 -13.09 19.11
C GLU A 325 18.97 -13.22 18.92
N GLU A 326 19.46 -14.44 18.64
CA GLU A 326 20.87 -14.66 18.31
C GLU A 326 21.30 -13.84 17.08
N LEU A 327 20.48 -13.84 16.03
CA LEU A 327 20.73 -13.04 14.83
C LEU A 327 20.70 -11.53 15.14
N ALA A 328 19.76 -11.06 15.92
CA ALA A 328 19.65 -9.67 16.33
C ALA A 328 20.89 -9.21 17.09
N LEU A 329 21.36 -10.01 18.06
CA LEU A 329 22.62 -9.76 18.80
C LEU A 329 23.82 -9.73 17.85
N GLN A 330 23.94 -10.69 16.93
CA GLN A 330 25.01 -10.73 15.94
C GLN A 330 25.06 -9.49 15.06
N LEU A 331 23.90 -8.94 14.69
CA LEU A 331 23.78 -7.76 13.82
C LEU A 331 23.81 -6.43 14.60
N GLY A 332 23.77 -6.46 15.93
CA GLY A 332 23.65 -5.28 16.77
C GLY A 332 22.30 -4.56 16.63
N LEU A 333 21.22 -5.34 16.41
CA LEU A 333 19.87 -4.85 16.16
C LEU A 333 18.91 -5.29 17.27
N PRO A 334 17.77 -4.59 17.46
CA PRO A 334 16.69 -5.09 18.30
C PRO A 334 15.99 -6.31 17.67
N LEU A 335 15.56 -7.25 18.52
CA LEU A 335 14.51 -8.20 18.16
C LEU A 335 13.17 -7.47 18.27
N LEU A 336 12.53 -7.21 17.14
CA LEU A 336 11.23 -6.50 17.10
C LEU A 336 10.08 -7.37 17.62
N GLY A 337 10.16 -8.68 17.42
CA GLY A 337 9.15 -9.60 17.93
C GLY A 337 9.34 -11.04 17.50
N ARG A 338 8.51 -11.91 18.09
CA ARG A 338 8.44 -13.34 17.77
C ARG A 338 7.02 -13.71 17.40
N ILE A 339 6.84 -14.22 16.20
CA ILE A 339 5.56 -14.72 15.73
C ILE A 339 5.59 -16.24 15.83
N PRO A 340 4.65 -16.86 16.54
CA PRO A 340 4.59 -18.30 16.64
C PRO A 340 4.32 -18.97 15.30
N LEU A 341 4.60 -20.27 15.20
CA LEU A 341 4.10 -21.08 14.08
C LEU A 341 2.58 -21.20 14.22
N ASP A 342 1.87 -20.24 13.65
CA ASP A 342 0.43 -20.09 13.76
C ASP A 342 -0.27 -20.54 12.47
N PRO A 343 -1.08 -21.61 12.52
CA PRO A 343 -1.84 -22.08 11.36
C PRO A 343 -2.81 -21.03 10.80
N GLU A 344 -3.33 -20.14 11.65
CA GLU A 344 -4.31 -19.10 11.25
C GLU A 344 -3.69 -18.08 10.28
N LEU A 345 -2.40 -17.74 10.42
CA LEU A 345 -1.69 -16.91 9.45
C LEU A 345 -1.75 -17.50 8.03
N ARG A 346 -1.64 -18.82 7.92
CA ARG A 346 -1.77 -19.52 6.64
C ARG A 346 -3.23 -19.57 6.17
N ILE A 347 -4.14 -20.00 7.04
CA ILE A 347 -5.56 -20.19 6.71
C ILE A 347 -6.18 -18.90 6.19
N TRP A 348 -5.95 -17.79 6.88
CA TRP A 348 -6.48 -16.49 6.47
C TRP A 348 -5.76 -15.93 5.25
N GLY A 349 -4.44 -16.12 5.15
CA GLY A 349 -3.68 -15.77 3.95
C GLY A 349 -4.16 -16.50 2.71
N ASP A 350 -4.48 -17.81 2.81
CA ASP A 350 -5.06 -18.59 1.71
C ASP A 350 -6.48 -18.11 1.31
N ARG A 351 -7.20 -17.47 2.23
CA ARG A 351 -8.51 -16.83 1.99
C ARG A 351 -8.40 -15.43 1.40
N GLY A 352 -7.20 -14.87 1.32
CA GLY A 352 -6.96 -13.51 0.82
C GLY A 352 -7.29 -12.41 1.83
N GLU A 353 -7.32 -12.73 3.12
CA GLU A 353 -7.54 -11.78 4.20
C GLU A 353 -6.43 -11.89 5.25
N PRO A 354 -5.60 -10.85 5.45
CA PRO A 354 -4.54 -10.88 6.47
C PRO A 354 -5.08 -11.06 7.89
N LEU A 355 -4.39 -11.87 8.70
CA LEU A 355 -4.81 -12.21 10.07
C LEU A 355 -5.06 -10.98 10.95
N VAL A 356 -4.26 -9.93 10.79
CA VAL A 356 -4.43 -8.66 11.52
C VAL A 356 -5.82 -8.04 11.27
N SER A 357 -6.41 -8.29 10.10
CA SER A 357 -7.78 -7.88 9.79
C SER A 357 -8.80 -8.93 10.20
N ALA A 358 -8.53 -10.20 9.88
CA ALA A 358 -9.46 -11.30 10.08
C ALA A 358 -9.72 -11.60 11.57
N GLU A 359 -8.65 -11.70 12.36
CA GLU A 359 -8.69 -12.02 13.80
C GLU A 359 -7.76 -11.10 14.60
N PRO A 360 -8.11 -9.82 14.78
CA PRO A 360 -7.26 -8.82 15.42
C PRO A 360 -6.90 -9.15 16.87
N GLU A 361 -7.72 -9.96 17.53
CA GLU A 361 -7.53 -10.35 18.93
C GLU A 361 -6.64 -11.60 19.11
N SER A 362 -6.23 -12.26 18.02
CA SER A 362 -5.30 -13.39 18.12
C SER A 362 -3.91 -12.93 18.59
N ASP A 363 -3.15 -13.82 19.21
CA ASP A 363 -1.82 -13.49 19.76
C ASP A 363 -0.87 -13.06 18.64
N SER A 364 -0.90 -13.72 17.50
CA SER A 364 -0.08 -13.36 16.33
C SER A 364 -0.48 -11.99 15.75
N ALA A 365 -1.78 -11.67 15.68
CA ALA A 365 -2.25 -10.38 15.18
C ALA A 365 -1.85 -9.25 16.15
N ARG A 366 -2.01 -9.43 17.46
CA ARG A 366 -1.57 -8.47 18.47
C ARG A 366 -0.08 -8.21 18.42
N GLU A 367 0.73 -9.26 18.27
CA GLU A 367 2.18 -9.10 18.14
C GLU A 367 2.57 -8.36 16.86
N LEU A 368 1.92 -8.65 15.73
CA LEU A 368 2.13 -7.93 14.47
C LEU A 368 1.73 -6.46 14.56
N MET A 369 0.62 -6.15 15.25
CA MET A 369 0.22 -4.76 15.53
C MET A 369 1.26 -4.05 16.41
N ARG A 370 1.74 -4.68 17.48
CA ARG A 370 2.79 -4.13 18.35
C ARG A 370 4.08 -3.84 17.58
N ILE A 371 4.50 -4.76 16.70
CA ILE A 371 5.68 -4.54 15.84
C ILE A 371 5.45 -3.36 14.90
N ALA A 372 4.27 -3.23 14.30
CA ALA A 372 3.94 -2.11 13.43
C ALA A 372 3.94 -0.76 14.18
N GLU A 373 3.41 -0.71 15.41
CA GLU A 373 3.46 0.46 16.28
C GLU A 373 4.91 0.86 16.61
N GLU A 374 5.74 -0.10 16.98
CA GLU A 374 7.16 0.13 17.26
C GLU A 374 7.89 0.68 16.03
N LEU A 375 7.69 0.04 14.86
CA LEU A 375 8.26 0.52 13.61
C LEU A 375 7.76 1.92 13.25
N ALA A 376 6.47 2.22 13.43
CA ALA A 376 5.90 3.55 13.17
C ALA A 376 6.49 4.62 14.08
N ALA A 377 6.78 4.28 15.33
CA ALA A 377 7.34 5.19 16.35
C ALA A 377 8.85 5.44 16.20
N LEU A 378 9.59 4.62 15.43
CA LEU A 378 11.03 4.82 15.22
C LEU A 378 11.29 6.21 14.65
N LYS A 379 12.20 6.95 15.29
CA LYS A 379 12.60 8.28 14.82
C LYS A 379 13.31 8.15 13.46
N ARG A 380 12.87 8.96 12.50
CA ARG A 380 13.61 9.16 11.25
C ARG A 380 14.96 9.80 11.58
N GLU A 381 16.05 9.17 11.20
CA GLU A 381 17.28 9.92 11.08
C GLU A 381 17.13 10.92 9.94
N ARG A 382 17.19 12.21 10.24
CA ARG A 382 17.27 13.24 9.21
C ARG A 382 18.57 13.01 8.46
N GLY A 383 18.48 12.41 7.25
CA GLY A 383 19.63 12.19 6.39
C GLY A 383 20.35 13.50 6.16
N VAL A 384 21.65 13.49 6.37
CA VAL A 384 22.57 14.53 5.92
C VAL A 384 22.28 14.80 4.45
N GLY A 385 22.10 16.07 4.09
CA GLY A 385 21.55 16.57 2.84
C GLY A 385 22.05 15.86 1.58
N ILE A 386 21.20 15.88 0.57
CA ILE A 386 21.41 15.42 -0.80
C ILE A 386 22.86 15.74 -1.23
N VAL A 387 23.68 14.70 -1.35
CA VAL A 387 24.93 14.82 -2.09
C VAL A 387 24.52 15.09 -3.54
N LYS A 388 24.70 16.34 -3.98
CA LYS A 388 24.54 16.71 -5.39
C LYS A 388 25.41 15.75 -6.22
N PRO A 389 24.90 15.20 -7.32
CA PRO A 389 25.71 14.39 -8.21
C PRO A 389 26.93 15.22 -8.64
N LEU A 390 28.12 14.65 -8.48
CA LEU A 390 29.37 15.23 -8.97
C LEU A 390 29.23 15.43 -10.48
N THR A 391 29.17 16.69 -10.90
CA THR A 391 29.29 17.04 -12.31
C THR A 391 30.77 16.85 -12.69
N VAL A 392 31.05 15.79 -13.41
CA VAL A 392 32.36 15.60 -14.03
C VAL A 392 32.46 16.64 -15.13
N LEU A 393 33.24 17.69 -14.89
CA LEU A 393 33.63 18.62 -15.94
C LEU A 393 34.66 17.89 -16.82
N SER A 394 34.28 17.67 -18.08
CA SER A 394 35.15 17.21 -19.17
C SER A 394 36.16 18.26 -19.55
#